data_cf1eb293b0720c38a64139826736bc33
#
_entry.id   cf1eb293b0720c38a64139826736bc33
#
_cell.length_a   1.000
_cell.length_b   1.000
_cell.length_c   1.000
_cell.angle_alpha   90.00
_cell.angle_beta   90.00
_cell.angle_gamma   90.00
#
_symmetry.space_group_name_H-M   'P 1'
#
loop_
_entity.id
_entity.type
_entity.pdbx_description
1 polymer ?
#
loop_
_entity_poly.entity_id
_entity_poly.type
_entity_poly.pdbx_seq_one_letter_code
_entity_poly.pdbx_strand_id
1 'polypeptide(L)'
;MRRVSGAIDRSVLNSVMGMLGKSGIDHVGLSARAGLGGAGLFISPQSTPLMIFTTMLELASDATNDPALGLMLGDTWGYRGLGQHAEMVLTAPTLGHGLEKFARFFPTLQGSTSCRLSVEDGQAKLSYRIAEHAVRTRTQDAIFSEASFHSLLLAALGEDWQPNCIDFEHRNDRGLSTFQHHFGCQVRLGQRENAIFLPADLLNKPMKQANSERHWQLVNMLQSRASRPEEHTSELQLHNELVCRMLLEKKN
;
A
#
# COMPACT_ATOMS: atom_id res chain seq x y z
N MET A 1 -22.96 11.84 7.94
CA MET A 1 -22.56 11.16 6.69
C MET A 1 -21.19 10.52 6.94
N ARG A 2 -21.13 9.23 7.30
CA ARG A 2 -19.84 8.52 7.46
C ARG A 2 -19.33 8.24 6.05
N ARG A 3 -18.25 8.92 5.63
CA ARG A 3 -17.52 8.55 4.41
C ARG A 3 -17.01 7.12 4.61
N VAL A 4 -17.27 6.26 3.63
CA VAL A 4 -16.69 4.92 3.59
C VAL A 4 -15.17 5.10 3.61
N SER A 5 -14.49 4.50 4.59
CA SER A 5 -13.03 4.53 4.65
C SER A 5 -12.48 3.80 3.42
N GLY A 6 -11.33 4.24 2.90
CA GLY A 6 -10.64 3.53 1.82
C GLY A 6 -10.52 2.05 2.10
N ALA A 7 -10.45 1.27 1.05
CA ALA A 7 -10.33 -0.18 1.14
C ALA A 7 -8.99 -0.65 0.59
N ILE A 8 -8.46 -1.72 1.13
CA ILE A 8 -7.30 -2.45 0.60
C ILE A 8 -7.75 -3.77 -0.01
N ASP A 9 -7.09 -4.20 -1.08
CA ASP A 9 -7.33 -5.51 -1.68
C ASP A 9 -7.10 -6.62 -0.63
N ARG A 10 -8.05 -7.53 -0.52
CA ARG A 10 -8.01 -8.59 0.50
C ARG A 10 -6.82 -9.53 0.33
N SER A 11 -6.29 -9.66 -0.88
CA SER A 11 -5.08 -10.46 -1.12
C SER A 11 -3.87 -9.92 -0.36
N VAL A 12 -3.75 -8.60 -0.21
CA VAL A 12 -2.68 -7.96 0.57
C VAL A 12 -2.83 -8.31 2.05
N LEU A 13 -4.03 -8.13 2.62
CA LEU A 13 -4.30 -8.49 4.00
C LEU A 13 -3.99 -9.97 4.27
N ASN A 14 -4.50 -10.88 3.42
CA ASN A 14 -4.27 -12.32 3.58
C ASN A 14 -2.78 -12.68 3.51
N SER A 15 -2.03 -12.04 2.61
CA SER A 15 -0.59 -12.25 2.50
C SER A 15 0.14 -11.80 3.76
N VAL A 16 -0.19 -10.61 4.28
CA VAL A 16 0.40 -10.09 5.52
C VAL A 16 0.02 -10.95 6.71
N MET A 17 -1.24 -11.37 6.85
CA MET A 17 -1.67 -12.30 7.90
C MET A 17 -0.89 -13.63 7.84
N GLY A 18 -0.70 -14.16 6.63
CA GLY A 18 0.10 -15.37 6.42
C GLY A 18 1.57 -15.20 6.83
N MET A 19 2.18 -14.05 6.58
CA MET A 19 3.55 -13.73 7.01
C MET A 19 3.64 -13.61 8.53
N LEU A 20 2.71 -12.88 9.17
CA LEU A 20 2.64 -12.75 10.63
C LEU A 20 2.49 -14.13 11.30
N GLY A 21 1.60 -14.99 10.77
CA GLY A 21 1.42 -16.34 11.29
C GLY A 21 2.67 -17.21 11.17
N LYS A 22 3.41 -17.13 10.06
CA LYS A 22 4.69 -17.85 9.89
C LYS A 22 5.76 -17.37 10.89
N SER A 23 5.69 -16.11 11.31
CA SER A 23 6.57 -15.53 12.32
C SER A 23 6.09 -15.81 13.76
N GLY A 24 5.04 -16.64 13.95
CA GLY A 24 4.51 -16.98 15.27
C GLY A 24 3.68 -15.88 15.92
N ILE A 25 3.28 -14.85 15.17
CA ILE A 25 2.49 -13.73 15.68
C ILE A 25 1.00 -14.11 15.60
N ASP A 26 0.24 -13.88 16.67
CA ASP A 26 -1.22 -14.11 16.71
C ASP A 26 -1.98 -13.13 15.81
N HIS A 27 -1.88 -13.36 14.51
CA HIS A 27 -2.53 -12.54 13.49
C HIS A 27 -4.07 -12.61 13.56
N VAL A 28 -4.64 -13.71 14.09
CA VAL A 28 -6.10 -13.86 14.24
C VAL A 28 -6.61 -12.95 15.36
N GLY A 29 -5.99 -13.02 16.54
CA GLY A 29 -6.33 -12.14 17.66
C GLY A 29 -6.09 -10.67 17.34
N LEU A 30 -4.98 -10.34 16.63
CA LEU A 30 -4.68 -8.98 16.21
C LEU A 30 -5.71 -8.45 15.20
N SER A 31 -6.11 -9.25 14.21
CA SER A 31 -7.10 -8.83 13.21
C SER A 31 -8.48 -8.63 13.85
N ALA A 32 -8.87 -9.49 14.81
CA ALA A 32 -10.11 -9.30 15.57
C ALA A 32 -10.07 -8.00 16.40
N ARG A 33 -8.96 -7.71 17.07
CA ARG A 33 -8.75 -6.44 17.81
C ARG A 33 -8.75 -5.21 16.90
N ALA A 34 -8.28 -5.34 15.67
CA ALA A 34 -8.35 -4.29 14.65
C ALA A 34 -9.76 -4.10 14.09
N GLY A 35 -10.71 -4.99 14.43
CA GLY A 35 -12.11 -4.91 14.03
C GLY A 35 -12.51 -5.84 12.90
N LEU A 36 -11.65 -6.77 12.47
CA LEU A 36 -12.01 -7.79 11.50
C LEU A 36 -12.95 -8.82 12.15
N GLY A 37 -14.11 -9.06 11.56
CA GLY A 37 -15.11 -10.01 12.09
C GLY A 37 -16.20 -9.38 12.93
N GLY A 38 -16.20 -8.06 13.16
CA GLY A 38 -17.32 -7.34 13.74
C GLY A 38 -18.54 -7.31 12.80
N ALA A 39 -19.75 -7.46 13.34
CA ALA A 39 -20.97 -7.40 12.54
C ALA A 39 -21.05 -6.09 11.75
N GLY A 40 -21.04 -6.15 10.40
CA GLY A 40 -21.17 -5.02 9.51
C GLY A 40 -19.88 -4.51 8.85
N LEU A 41 -18.72 -5.15 9.05
CA LEU A 41 -17.44 -4.69 8.49
C LEU A 41 -16.99 -5.42 7.21
N PHE A 42 -17.82 -6.29 6.64
CA PHE A 42 -17.56 -6.88 5.32
C PHE A 42 -17.98 -5.90 4.23
N ILE A 43 -17.04 -5.07 3.75
CA ILE A 43 -17.31 -4.15 2.64
C ILE A 43 -17.51 -4.94 1.35
N SER A 44 -16.71 -5.96 1.12
CA SER A 44 -16.87 -6.92 0.03
C SER A 44 -16.00 -8.17 0.27
N PRO A 45 -16.26 -9.28 -0.46
CA PRO A 45 -15.37 -10.44 -0.42
C PRO A 45 -13.94 -10.14 -0.88
N GLN A 46 -13.74 -9.09 -1.69
CA GLN A 46 -12.45 -8.76 -2.31
C GLN A 46 -11.69 -7.65 -1.60
N SER A 47 -12.31 -6.92 -0.64
CA SER A 47 -11.67 -5.77 0.01
C SER A 47 -11.91 -5.73 1.52
N THR A 48 -11.02 -5.04 2.21
CA THR A 48 -11.07 -4.80 3.67
C THR A 48 -10.90 -3.30 3.92
N PRO A 49 -11.58 -2.71 4.92
CA PRO A 49 -11.34 -1.32 5.29
C PRO A 49 -9.87 -1.06 5.58
N LEU A 50 -9.29 -0.04 4.94
CA LEU A 50 -7.87 0.30 5.08
C LEU A 50 -7.49 0.53 6.55
N MET A 51 -8.38 1.13 7.33
CA MET A 51 -8.17 1.36 8.76
C MET A 51 -7.95 0.06 9.54
N ILE A 52 -8.62 -1.04 9.17
CA ILE A 52 -8.40 -2.34 9.83
C ILE A 52 -7.00 -2.86 9.53
N PHE A 53 -6.58 -2.76 8.28
CA PHE A 53 -5.24 -3.19 7.86
C PHE A 53 -4.14 -2.40 8.58
N THR A 54 -4.22 -1.07 8.55
CA THR A 54 -3.22 -0.22 9.21
C THR A 54 -3.19 -0.44 10.72
N THR A 55 -4.37 -0.55 11.37
CA THR A 55 -4.45 -0.82 12.82
C THR A 55 -3.85 -2.19 13.16
N MET A 56 -4.10 -3.22 12.35
CA MET A 56 -3.53 -4.55 12.56
C MET A 56 -1.99 -4.51 12.51
N LEU A 57 -1.41 -3.78 11.56
CA LEU A 57 0.05 -3.63 11.46
C LEU A 57 0.64 -2.93 12.69
N GLU A 58 0.02 -1.85 13.17
CA GLU A 58 0.48 -1.16 14.38
C GLU A 58 0.37 -2.06 15.61
N LEU A 59 -0.76 -2.76 15.77
CA LEU A 59 -0.94 -3.71 16.87
C LEU A 59 0.07 -4.86 16.84
N ALA A 60 0.46 -5.32 15.64
CA ALA A 60 1.48 -6.34 15.48
C ALA A 60 2.87 -5.82 15.88
N SER A 61 3.24 -4.61 15.45
CA SER A 61 4.47 -3.93 15.85
C SER A 61 4.55 -3.74 17.37
N ASP A 62 3.46 -3.31 17.99
CA ASP A 62 3.38 -3.14 19.45
C ASP A 62 3.52 -4.48 20.18
N ALA A 63 2.81 -5.52 19.73
CA ALA A 63 2.83 -6.85 20.35
C ALA A 63 4.21 -7.53 20.29
N THR A 64 4.97 -7.26 19.23
CA THR A 64 6.33 -7.79 19.05
C THR A 64 7.42 -6.85 19.58
N ASN A 65 7.04 -5.62 19.96
CA ASN A 65 7.98 -4.53 20.29
C ASN A 65 9.00 -4.28 19.16
N ASP A 66 8.59 -4.54 17.91
CA ASP A 66 9.41 -4.34 16.70
C ASP A 66 8.96 -3.10 15.93
N PRO A 67 9.67 -1.97 16.01
CA PRO A 67 9.34 -0.76 15.28
C PRO A 67 9.58 -0.89 13.76
N ALA A 68 10.32 -1.90 13.33
CA ALA A 68 10.65 -2.18 11.94
C ALA A 68 9.83 -3.33 11.34
N LEU A 69 8.74 -3.77 12.01
CA LEU A 69 7.90 -4.87 11.53
C LEU A 69 7.41 -4.63 10.10
N GLY A 70 6.95 -3.42 9.77
CA GLY A 70 6.53 -3.04 8.42
C GLY A 70 7.63 -3.25 7.38
N LEU A 71 8.89 -2.99 7.74
CA LEU A 71 10.04 -3.22 6.86
C LEU A 71 10.21 -4.71 6.56
N MET A 72 10.23 -5.56 7.58
CA MET A 72 10.35 -7.01 7.43
C MET A 72 9.20 -7.57 6.56
N LEU A 73 7.98 -7.12 6.81
CA LEU A 73 6.81 -7.55 6.04
C LEU A 73 6.88 -7.07 4.58
N GLY A 74 7.24 -5.79 4.35
CA GLY A 74 7.33 -5.19 3.02
C GLY A 74 8.45 -5.83 2.18
N ASP A 75 9.59 -6.12 2.79
CA ASP A 75 10.70 -6.81 2.14
C ASP A 75 10.33 -8.26 1.77
N THR A 76 9.72 -8.99 2.70
CA THR A 76 9.25 -10.37 2.45
C THR A 76 8.17 -10.43 1.37
N TRP A 77 7.24 -9.49 1.37
CA TRP A 77 6.19 -9.36 0.37
C TRP A 77 6.77 -8.95 -0.98
N GLY A 78 7.67 -8.00 -0.95
CA GLY A 78 8.47 -7.51 -2.06
C GLY A 78 7.65 -7.06 -3.26
N TYR A 79 8.33 -6.83 -4.39
CA TYR A 79 7.65 -6.43 -5.63
C TYR A 79 6.69 -7.49 -6.17
N ARG A 80 6.94 -8.78 -5.86
CA ARG A 80 6.05 -9.88 -6.29
C ARG A 80 4.67 -9.80 -5.65
N GLY A 81 4.60 -9.31 -4.42
CA GLY A 81 3.34 -9.06 -3.75
C GLY A 81 2.50 -7.97 -4.42
N LEU A 82 3.13 -6.98 -5.05
CA LEU A 82 2.45 -5.97 -5.87
C LEU A 82 1.78 -6.56 -7.13
N GLY A 83 2.12 -7.81 -7.50
CA GLY A 83 1.47 -8.57 -8.57
C GLY A 83 1.47 -7.83 -9.91
N GLN A 84 0.28 -7.63 -10.46
CA GLN A 84 0.06 -6.99 -11.76
C GLN A 84 0.58 -5.54 -11.83
N HIS A 85 0.62 -4.83 -10.69
CA HIS A 85 1.16 -3.47 -10.63
C HIS A 85 2.68 -3.48 -10.84
N ALA A 86 3.40 -4.41 -10.23
CA ALA A 86 4.83 -4.58 -10.46
C ALA A 86 5.14 -5.08 -11.87
N GLU A 87 4.41 -6.08 -12.34
CA GLU A 87 4.59 -6.62 -13.69
C GLU A 87 4.38 -5.53 -14.75
N MET A 88 3.40 -4.64 -14.56
CA MET A 88 3.17 -3.50 -15.44
C MET A 88 4.37 -2.56 -15.50
N VAL A 89 5.05 -2.29 -14.36
CA VAL A 89 6.28 -1.48 -14.35
C VAL A 89 7.40 -2.19 -15.09
N LEU A 90 7.65 -3.46 -14.80
CA LEU A 90 8.77 -4.22 -15.35
C LEU A 90 8.64 -4.49 -16.86
N THR A 91 7.41 -4.54 -17.39
CA THR A 91 7.14 -4.75 -18.82
C THR A 91 7.01 -3.44 -19.61
N ALA A 92 7.06 -2.28 -18.95
CA ALA A 92 6.98 -0.97 -19.59
C ALA A 92 8.19 -0.70 -20.53
N PRO A 93 8.07 0.23 -21.49
CA PRO A 93 9.21 0.62 -22.33
C PRO A 93 10.38 1.21 -21.53
N THR A 94 10.08 2.08 -20.55
CA THR A 94 11.05 2.71 -19.66
C THR A 94 10.57 2.69 -18.22
N LEU A 95 11.49 2.87 -17.27
CA LEU A 95 11.15 2.98 -15.86
C LEU A 95 10.12 4.08 -15.60
N GLY A 96 10.33 5.27 -16.15
CA GLY A 96 9.43 6.42 -15.97
C GLY A 96 8.01 6.11 -16.42
N HIS A 97 7.86 5.52 -17.61
CA HIS A 97 6.55 5.12 -18.12
C HIS A 97 5.86 4.11 -17.19
N GLY A 98 6.62 3.14 -16.68
CA GLY A 98 6.12 2.15 -15.73
C GLY A 98 5.68 2.78 -14.41
N LEU A 99 6.51 3.66 -13.83
CA LEU A 99 6.21 4.33 -12.55
C LEU A 99 5.04 5.33 -12.65
N GLU A 100 4.87 6.02 -13.78
CA GLU A 100 3.68 6.86 -14.02
C GLU A 100 2.40 6.04 -13.98
N LYS A 101 2.39 4.88 -14.65
CA LYS A 101 1.24 3.96 -14.62
C LYS A 101 1.04 3.36 -13.24
N PHE A 102 2.13 2.99 -12.56
CA PHE A 102 2.08 2.50 -11.18
C PHE A 102 1.42 3.50 -10.25
N ALA A 103 1.89 4.74 -10.26
CA ALA A 103 1.33 5.81 -9.45
C ALA A 103 -0.16 6.04 -9.73
N ARG A 104 -0.54 6.01 -11.01
CA ARG A 104 -1.94 6.18 -11.43
C ARG A 104 -2.84 5.05 -10.94
N PHE A 105 -2.38 3.79 -10.99
CA PHE A 105 -3.21 2.63 -10.69
C PHE A 105 -3.04 2.08 -9.26
N PHE A 106 -2.09 2.58 -8.49
CA PHE A 106 -1.89 2.16 -7.10
C PHE A 106 -3.18 2.24 -6.24
N PRO A 107 -4.06 3.26 -6.42
CA PRO A 107 -5.34 3.30 -5.71
C PRO A 107 -6.28 2.10 -5.95
N THR A 108 -6.06 1.30 -7.01
CA THR A 108 -6.82 0.04 -7.24
C THR A 108 -6.35 -1.10 -6.33
N LEU A 109 -5.15 -0.99 -5.75
CA LEU A 109 -4.62 -1.93 -4.75
C LEU A 109 -4.97 -1.46 -3.34
N GLN A 110 -4.82 -0.16 -3.09
CA GLN A 110 -5.08 0.47 -1.80
C GLN A 110 -5.82 1.80 -2.01
N GLY A 111 -7.13 1.78 -1.81
CA GLY A 111 -8.00 2.93 -1.98
C GLY A 111 -7.70 4.06 -0.98
N SER A 112 -8.21 5.26 -1.25
CA SER A 112 -7.95 6.47 -0.45
C SER A 112 -6.47 6.79 -0.28
N THR A 113 -5.63 6.40 -1.24
CA THR A 113 -4.21 6.73 -1.28
C THR A 113 -3.90 7.68 -2.42
N SER A 114 -2.85 8.46 -2.26
CA SER A 114 -2.24 9.25 -3.33
C SER A 114 -0.84 8.70 -3.58
N CYS A 115 -0.60 8.23 -4.79
CA CYS A 115 0.73 7.86 -5.25
C CYS A 115 1.07 8.75 -6.45
N ARG A 116 2.26 9.32 -6.50
CA ARG A 116 2.67 10.28 -7.54
C ARG A 116 4.13 10.11 -7.90
N LEU A 117 4.41 10.23 -9.20
CA LEU A 117 5.75 10.44 -9.71
C LEU A 117 5.90 11.93 -10.07
N SER A 118 6.92 12.57 -9.56
CA SER A 118 7.28 13.95 -9.89
C SER A 118 8.78 14.08 -10.12
N VAL A 119 9.18 15.10 -10.89
CA VAL A 119 10.59 15.40 -11.16
C VAL A 119 10.83 16.86 -10.81
N GLU A 120 11.84 17.13 -10.00
CA GLU A 120 12.27 18.46 -9.59
C GLU A 120 13.79 18.45 -9.38
N ASP A 121 14.49 19.46 -9.88
CA ASP A 121 15.95 19.64 -9.70
C ASP A 121 16.79 18.39 -10.04
N GLY A 122 16.44 17.68 -11.11
CA GLY A 122 17.16 16.49 -11.54
C GLY A 122 16.91 15.24 -10.68
N GLN A 123 15.97 15.33 -9.75
CA GLN A 123 15.52 14.20 -8.94
C GLN A 123 14.11 13.77 -9.29
N ALA A 124 13.89 12.47 -9.43
CA ALA A 124 12.57 11.88 -9.48
C ALA A 124 12.16 11.47 -8.07
N LYS A 125 10.89 11.71 -7.75
CA LYS A 125 10.26 11.36 -6.47
C LYS A 125 9.02 10.51 -6.72
N LEU A 126 9.04 9.27 -6.24
CA LEU A 126 7.85 8.44 -6.15
C LEU A 126 7.28 8.60 -4.74
N SER A 127 6.17 9.32 -4.60
CA SER A 127 5.57 9.61 -3.31
C SER A 127 4.30 8.78 -3.06
N TYR A 128 4.05 8.51 -1.78
CA TYR A 128 2.92 7.74 -1.29
C TYR A 128 2.34 8.39 -0.04
N ARG A 129 1.01 8.46 0.00
CA ARG A 129 0.30 9.01 1.16
C ARG A 129 -1.11 8.43 1.26
N ILE A 130 -1.54 8.06 2.47
CA ILE A 130 -2.94 7.79 2.76
C ILE A 130 -3.67 9.14 2.90
N ALA A 131 -4.65 9.40 2.03
CA ALA A 131 -5.47 10.62 2.05
C ALA A 131 -6.64 10.53 3.04
N GLU A 132 -6.91 9.35 3.60
CA GLU A 132 -8.02 9.08 4.50
C GLU A 132 -7.73 9.63 5.90
N HIS A 133 -8.43 10.69 6.30
CA HIS A 133 -8.25 11.32 7.60
C HIS A 133 -8.68 10.45 8.79
N ALA A 134 -9.50 9.42 8.57
CA ALA A 134 -9.90 8.48 9.61
C ALA A 134 -8.78 7.52 10.00
N VAL A 135 -7.82 7.28 9.10
CA VAL A 135 -6.63 6.45 9.35
C VAL A 135 -5.58 7.29 10.06
N ARG A 136 -5.56 7.24 11.39
CA ARG A 136 -4.65 8.06 12.21
C ARG A 136 -3.30 7.40 12.42
N THR A 137 -3.27 6.08 12.56
CA THR A 137 -2.06 5.27 12.78
C THR A 137 -1.72 4.55 11.49
N ARG A 138 -0.57 4.88 10.90
CA ARG A 138 -0.16 4.41 9.56
C ARG A 138 1.36 4.33 9.39
N THR A 139 2.08 4.26 10.51
CA THR A 139 3.55 4.18 10.50
C THR A 139 4.01 2.88 9.85
N GLN A 140 3.47 1.75 10.30
CA GLN A 140 3.87 0.45 9.78
C GLN A 140 3.41 0.23 8.33
N ASP A 141 2.28 0.79 7.93
CA ASP A 141 1.81 0.79 6.54
C ASP A 141 2.76 1.60 5.62
N ALA A 142 3.21 2.78 6.08
CA ALA A 142 4.16 3.59 5.34
C ALA A 142 5.49 2.85 5.13
N ILE A 143 6.02 2.22 6.19
CA ILE A 143 7.26 1.46 6.13
C ILE A 143 7.10 0.22 5.22
N PHE A 144 5.99 -0.50 5.33
CA PHE A 144 5.64 -1.63 4.47
C PHE A 144 5.57 -1.24 2.99
N SER A 145 4.91 -0.12 2.69
CA SER A 145 4.73 0.36 1.31
C SER A 145 6.07 0.79 0.71
N GLU A 146 6.88 1.58 1.44
CA GLU A 146 8.18 2.04 0.95
C GLU A 146 9.17 0.88 0.76
N ALA A 147 9.16 -0.14 1.64
CA ALA A 147 9.96 -1.34 1.45
C ALA A 147 9.53 -2.13 0.18
N SER A 148 8.23 -2.22 -0.07
CA SER A 148 7.71 -2.88 -1.27
C SER A 148 8.05 -2.12 -2.55
N PHE A 149 8.00 -0.77 -2.51
CA PHE A 149 8.40 0.08 -3.64
C PHE A 149 9.92 0.03 -3.87
N HIS A 150 10.71 0.01 -2.81
CA HIS A 150 12.15 -0.20 -2.89
C HIS A 150 12.47 -1.54 -3.57
N SER A 151 11.83 -2.62 -3.15
CA SER A 151 11.96 -3.94 -3.79
C SER A 151 11.59 -3.91 -5.28
N LEU A 152 10.56 -3.16 -5.69
CA LEU A 152 10.20 -2.97 -7.09
C LEU A 152 11.30 -2.24 -7.87
N LEU A 153 11.87 -1.19 -7.28
CA LEU A 153 12.95 -0.43 -7.91
C LEU A 153 14.24 -1.25 -8.02
N LEU A 154 14.56 -2.08 -7.03
CA LEU A 154 15.67 -3.04 -7.11
C LEU A 154 15.45 -4.04 -8.26
N ALA A 155 14.24 -4.58 -8.43
CA ALA A 155 13.91 -5.48 -9.54
C ALA A 155 14.04 -4.80 -10.91
N ALA A 156 13.76 -3.49 -11.01
CA ALA A 156 13.84 -2.71 -12.23
C ALA A 156 15.26 -2.22 -12.56
N LEU A 157 16.03 -1.82 -11.54
CA LEU A 157 17.32 -1.14 -11.68
C LEU A 157 18.51 -2.05 -11.45
N GLY A 158 18.37 -3.08 -10.64
CA GLY A 158 19.41 -4.02 -10.21
C GLY A 158 19.62 -3.97 -8.70
N GLU A 159 20.12 -5.06 -8.12
CA GLU A 159 20.28 -5.24 -6.68
C GLU A 159 21.31 -4.27 -6.04
N ASP A 160 22.26 -3.77 -6.82
CA ASP A 160 23.27 -2.81 -6.36
C ASP A 160 22.76 -1.36 -6.32
N TRP A 161 21.53 -1.11 -6.79
CA TRP A 161 20.96 0.23 -6.80
C TRP A 161 20.53 0.66 -5.40
N GLN A 162 20.73 1.94 -5.10
CA GLN A 162 20.30 2.56 -3.85
C GLN A 162 19.54 3.86 -4.14
N PRO A 163 18.50 4.19 -3.36
CA PRO A 163 17.84 5.48 -3.45
C PRO A 163 18.73 6.62 -2.97
N ASN A 164 18.51 7.83 -3.46
CA ASN A 164 19.20 9.02 -2.96
C ASN A 164 18.84 9.31 -1.50
N CYS A 165 17.57 9.17 -1.15
CA CYS A 165 17.05 9.21 0.21
C CYS A 165 15.62 8.66 0.25
N ILE A 166 15.12 8.42 1.47
CA ILE A 166 13.72 8.06 1.73
C ILE A 166 13.14 9.03 2.76
N ASP A 167 11.92 9.47 2.50
CA ASP A 167 11.13 10.31 3.40
C ASP A 167 10.02 9.50 4.05
N PHE A 168 9.76 9.76 5.33
CA PHE A 168 8.58 9.28 6.03
C PHE A 168 7.80 10.42 6.68
N GLU A 169 6.46 10.36 6.64
CA GLU A 169 5.58 11.32 7.35
C GLU A 169 5.71 11.20 8.88
N HIS A 170 5.91 9.99 9.40
CA HIS A 170 6.00 9.78 10.84
C HIS A 170 7.29 10.36 11.42
N ARG A 171 7.22 10.67 12.73
CA ARG A 171 8.34 11.23 13.50
C ARG A 171 8.95 10.23 14.48
N ASN A 172 8.45 9.00 14.49
CA ASN A 172 8.97 7.95 15.34
C ASN A 172 10.33 7.52 14.81
N ASP A 173 11.38 7.76 15.60
CA ASP A 173 12.77 7.43 15.28
C ASP A 173 13.20 6.03 15.73
N ARG A 174 12.31 5.30 16.41
CA ARG A 174 12.55 3.89 16.74
C ARG A 174 12.73 3.11 15.45
N GLY A 175 13.85 2.42 15.32
CA GLY A 175 14.20 1.66 14.12
C GLY A 175 14.86 2.48 13.00
N LEU A 176 15.14 3.78 13.17
CA LEU A 176 15.76 4.62 12.14
C LEU A 176 17.07 4.04 11.58
N SER A 177 17.95 3.54 12.45
CA SER A 177 19.20 2.89 12.03
C SER A 177 18.96 1.64 11.19
N THR A 178 17.94 0.86 11.53
CA THR A 178 17.51 -0.32 10.76
C THR A 178 17.03 0.10 9.37
N PHE A 179 16.23 1.16 9.27
CA PHE A 179 15.77 1.68 7.98
C PHE A 179 16.92 2.18 7.12
N GLN A 180 17.84 2.98 7.70
CA GLN A 180 19.02 3.48 6.98
C GLN A 180 19.93 2.35 6.48
N HIS A 181 20.13 1.33 7.29
CA HIS A 181 20.92 0.15 6.92
C HIS A 181 20.25 -0.62 5.77
N HIS A 182 18.93 -0.87 5.87
CA HIS A 182 18.18 -1.64 4.87
C HIS A 182 18.13 -0.94 3.52
N PHE A 183 17.80 0.36 3.51
CA PHE A 183 17.67 1.13 2.27
C PHE A 183 19.01 1.60 1.69
N GLY A 184 20.09 1.53 2.47
CA GLY A 184 21.41 1.97 2.05
C GLY A 184 21.53 3.49 1.82
N CYS A 185 20.61 4.29 2.38
CA CYS A 185 20.58 5.72 2.15
C CYS A 185 20.14 6.52 3.39
N GLN A 186 20.16 7.85 3.28
CA GLN A 186 19.59 8.72 4.30
C GLN A 186 18.07 8.52 4.39
N VAL A 187 17.54 8.37 5.61
CA VAL A 187 16.11 8.36 5.90
C VAL A 187 15.74 9.61 6.68
N ARG A 188 14.77 10.37 6.22
CA ARG A 188 14.29 11.62 6.83
C ARG A 188 12.88 11.41 7.39
N LEU A 189 12.69 11.75 8.65
CA LEU A 189 11.42 11.61 9.34
C LEU A 189 10.68 12.95 9.44
N GLY A 190 9.35 12.91 9.67
CA GLY A 190 8.52 14.10 9.84
C GLY A 190 8.32 14.91 8.56
N GLN A 191 8.39 14.25 7.42
CA GLN A 191 8.19 14.87 6.10
C GLN A 191 6.70 15.01 5.76
N ARG A 192 6.39 15.71 4.66
CA ARG A 192 4.99 15.95 4.23
C ARG A 192 4.30 14.69 3.69
N GLU A 193 5.07 13.76 3.16
CA GLU A 193 4.61 12.52 2.54
C GLU A 193 5.72 11.47 2.62
N ASN A 194 5.37 10.20 2.45
CA ASN A 194 6.36 9.15 2.29
C ASN A 194 6.86 9.18 0.85
N ALA A 195 8.16 8.98 0.61
CA ALA A 195 8.71 9.06 -0.74
C ALA A 195 10.07 8.38 -0.88
N ILE A 196 10.31 7.80 -2.05
CA ILE A 196 11.62 7.34 -2.51
C ILE A 196 12.15 8.33 -3.56
N PHE A 197 13.41 8.75 -3.41
CA PHE A 197 14.09 9.65 -4.34
C PHE A 197 15.15 8.90 -5.14
N LEU A 198 15.19 9.18 -6.45
CA LEU A 198 16.16 8.60 -7.38
C LEU A 198 16.58 9.64 -8.42
N PRO A 199 17.75 9.48 -9.06
CA PRO A 199 18.16 10.35 -10.17
C PRO A 199 17.11 10.32 -11.28
N ALA A 200 16.73 11.51 -11.81
CA ALA A 200 15.67 11.62 -12.81
C ALA A 200 16.03 10.98 -14.15
N ASP A 201 17.31 10.90 -14.49
CA ASP A 201 17.81 10.24 -15.72
C ASP A 201 17.48 8.73 -15.75
N LEU A 202 17.39 8.09 -14.59
CA LEU A 202 16.97 6.69 -14.48
C LEU A 202 15.56 6.44 -15.01
N LEU A 203 14.70 7.45 -15.05
CA LEU A 203 13.37 7.32 -15.63
C LEU A 203 13.40 6.94 -17.12
N ASN A 204 14.48 7.32 -17.83
CA ASN A 204 14.67 6.99 -19.23
C ASN A 204 15.27 5.60 -19.46
N LYS A 205 15.64 4.88 -18.39
CA LYS A 205 16.23 3.54 -18.48
C LYS A 205 15.24 2.58 -19.10
N PRO A 206 15.61 1.90 -20.22
CA PRO A 206 14.78 0.83 -20.79
C PRO A 206 14.64 -0.34 -19.81
N MET A 207 13.44 -0.89 -19.70
CA MET A 207 13.22 -2.06 -18.85
C MET A 207 13.76 -3.32 -19.50
N LYS A 208 14.47 -4.16 -18.74
CA LYS A 208 15.03 -5.42 -19.23
C LYS A 208 13.96 -6.41 -19.70
N GLN A 209 12.77 -6.35 -19.11
CA GLN A 209 11.62 -7.20 -19.42
C GLN A 209 10.59 -6.47 -20.28
N ALA A 210 10.96 -5.37 -20.98
CA ALA A 210 10.04 -4.60 -21.79
C ALA A 210 9.27 -5.51 -22.77
N ASN A 211 7.93 -5.43 -22.70
CA ASN A 211 7.01 -6.16 -23.55
C ASN A 211 5.76 -5.33 -23.76
N SER A 212 5.68 -4.69 -24.91
CA SER A 212 4.61 -3.72 -25.21
C SER A 212 3.21 -4.35 -25.18
N GLU A 213 3.06 -5.58 -25.66
CA GLU A 213 1.77 -6.28 -25.65
C GLU A 213 1.32 -6.58 -24.21
N ARG A 214 2.23 -7.18 -23.42
CA ARG A 214 1.93 -7.52 -22.03
C ARG A 214 1.67 -6.27 -21.19
N HIS A 215 2.47 -5.23 -21.36
CA HIS A 215 2.27 -3.94 -20.69
C HIS A 215 0.88 -3.36 -21.02
N TRP A 216 0.51 -3.34 -22.29
CA TRP A 216 -0.80 -2.84 -22.74
C TRP A 216 -1.96 -3.64 -22.12
N GLN A 217 -1.87 -4.97 -22.08
CA GLN A 217 -2.88 -5.84 -21.45
C GLN A 217 -3.06 -5.48 -19.96
N LEU A 218 -1.95 -5.31 -19.21
CA LEU A 218 -1.97 -4.96 -17.80
C LEU A 218 -2.55 -3.57 -17.55
N VAL A 219 -2.17 -2.58 -18.36
CA VAL A 219 -2.72 -1.22 -18.29
C VAL A 219 -4.22 -1.23 -18.50
N ASN A 220 -4.73 -1.93 -19.53
CA ASN A 220 -6.16 -2.00 -19.80
C ASN A 220 -6.94 -2.71 -18.69
N MET A 221 -6.37 -3.78 -18.13
CA MET A 221 -6.99 -4.50 -17.03
C MET A 221 -7.09 -3.63 -15.76
N LEU A 222 -6.01 -2.92 -15.39
CA LEU A 222 -6.02 -2.01 -14.24
C LEU A 222 -6.90 -0.78 -14.50
N GLN A 223 -6.94 -0.27 -15.73
CA GLN A 223 -7.86 0.80 -16.13
C GLN A 223 -9.33 0.37 -15.97
N SER A 224 -9.65 -0.87 -16.35
CA SER A 224 -11.01 -1.41 -16.19
C SER A 224 -11.40 -1.55 -14.72
N ARG A 225 -10.44 -1.91 -13.85
CA ARG A 225 -10.66 -1.92 -12.38
C ARG A 225 -10.87 -0.51 -11.83
N ALA A 226 -10.05 0.46 -12.26
CA ALA A 226 -10.14 1.85 -11.81
C ALA A 226 -11.44 2.54 -12.28
N SER A 227 -12.00 2.10 -13.41
CA SER A 227 -13.21 2.69 -14.00
C SER A 227 -14.51 2.04 -13.53
N ARG A 228 -14.45 0.91 -12.80
CA ARG A 228 -15.64 0.36 -12.16
C ARG A 228 -16.07 1.31 -11.05
N PRO A 229 -17.27 1.91 -11.12
CA PRO A 229 -17.86 2.55 -9.95
C PRO A 229 -17.82 1.51 -8.83
N GLU A 230 -17.57 1.94 -7.61
CA GLU A 230 -17.75 1.07 -6.44
C GLU A 230 -19.25 0.75 -6.34
N GLU A 231 -19.74 -0.18 -7.15
CA GLU A 231 -21.15 -0.63 -7.17
C GLU A 231 -21.57 -1.15 -5.79
N HIS A 232 -20.58 -1.48 -4.97
CA HIS A 232 -20.81 -1.91 -3.59
C HIS A 232 -21.16 -0.79 -2.61
N THR A 233 -20.98 0.50 -2.97
CA THR A 233 -21.41 1.61 -2.11
C THR A 233 -22.93 1.76 -2.08
N SER A 234 -23.61 1.49 -3.20
CA SER A 234 -25.08 1.58 -3.28
C SER A 234 -25.78 0.38 -2.63
N GLU A 235 -25.26 -0.83 -2.77
CA GLU A 235 -25.81 -2.03 -2.10
C GLU A 235 -25.63 -1.99 -0.59
N LEU A 236 -24.49 -1.46 -0.11
CA LEU A 236 -24.23 -1.28 1.33
C LEU A 236 -25.05 -0.15 1.94
N GLN A 237 -25.33 0.90 1.18
CA GLN A 237 -26.25 1.96 1.63
C GLN A 237 -27.66 1.39 1.77
N LEU A 238 -28.15 0.61 0.81
CA LEU A 238 -29.44 -0.07 0.87
C LEU A 238 -29.50 -1.09 2.02
N HIS A 239 -28.44 -1.86 2.23
CA HIS A 239 -28.38 -2.85 3.32
C HIS A 239 -28.34 -2.18 4.71
N ASN A 240 -27.57 -1.12 4.88
CA ASN A 240 -27.54 -0.34 6.12
C ASN A 240 -28.85 0.39 6.41
N GLU A 241 -29.53 0.92 5.37
CA GLU A 241 -30.87 1.51 5.54
C GLU A 241 -31.91 0.46 5.94
N LEU A 242 -31.85 -0.75 5.35
CA LEU A 242 -32.72 -1.87 5.72
C LEU A 242 -32.46 -2.34 7.16
N VAL A 243 -31.21 -2.50 7.56
CA VAL A 243 -30.85 -2.89 8.94
C VAL A 243 -31.26 -1.80 9.96
N CYS A 244 -31.06 -0.52 9.64
CA CYS A 244 -31.53 0.58 10.49
C CYS A 244 -33.06 0.61 10.60
N ARG A 245 -33.80 0.37 9.52
CA ARG A 245 -35.29 0.23 9.57
C ARG A 245 -35.74 -0.94 10.42
N MET A 246 -35.15 -2.12 10.22
CA MET A 246 -35.48 -3.31 11.01
C MET A 246 -35.18 -3.15 12.51
N LEU A 247 -34.15 -2.37 12.88
CA LEU A 247 -33.81 -2.09 14.28
C LEU A 247 -34.74 -1.05 14.91
N LEU A 248 -35.32 -0.13 14.11
CA LEU A 248 -36.30 0.85 14.55
C LEU A 248 -37.69 0.22 14.72
N GLU A 249 -38.08 -0.72 13.86
CA GLU A 249 -39.35 -1.43 13.94
C GLU A 249 -39.44 -2.45 15.09
N LYS A 250 -38.31 -2.93 15.63
CA LYS A 250 -38.25 -3.80 16.81
C LYS A 250 -38.33 -3.06 18.16
N LYS A 251 -38.38 -1.72 18.15
CA LYS A 251 -38.48 -0.88 19.36
C LYS A 251 -39.88 -0.28 19.59
N ASN A 252 -40.85 -0.61 18.76
CA ASN A 252 -42.28 -0.35 18.95
C ASN A 252 -43.00 -1.70 19.16
#